data_dbb7f6b54f41198e5c4e3fbaa872ee25
#
_entry.id   dbb7f6b54f41198e5c4e3fbaa872ee25
#
_cell.length_a   1.000
_cell.length_b   1.000
_cell.length_c   1.000
_cell.angle_alpha   90.00
_cell.angle_beta   90.00
_cell.angle_gamma   90.00
#
_symmetry.space_group_name_H-M   'P 1'
#
loop_
_entity.id
_entity.type
_entity.pdbx_description
1 polymer ?
#
loop_
_entity_poly.entity_id
_entity_poly.type
_entity_poly.pdbx_seq_one_letter_code
_entity_poly.pdbx_strand_id
1 'polypeptide(L)'
;NIIYLSDFNCIYSYIGLNRMKNTVSKLGLDAEWEMKSFELLPGANNISAMERFASDNKLSIDEAKKEIEEIEAIAANEGLNINYKDLIINSSKDAHRLAKYVQNRHPETAQELIFKVFESNFIKNENIADHDVLIKIAASCGLNESAIAEMLKKDSLEIEVELDIEEAVSYGITRIPYYVIEYKGERLTIPGVFEKKDFETAFKDLISGEIQNKSYIGRIDFN
;
A
#
# COMPACT_ATOMS: atom_id res chain seq x y z
N ASN A 1 12.97 8.98 -7.67
CA ASN A 1 11.57 8.65 -7.80
C ASN A 1 11.30 7.26 -7.21
N ILE A 2 10.19 7.08 -6.52
CA ILE A 2 9.73 5.81 -5.93
C ILE A 2 8.31 5.57 -6.40
N ILE A 3 8.16 4.60 -7.31
CA ILE A 3 6.85 4.13 -7.77
C ILE A 3 6.55 2.83 -7.03
N TYR A 4 5.34 2.68 -6.53
CA TYR A 4 4.95 1.45 -5.84
C TYR A 4 3.52 1.04 -6.18
N LEU A 5 3.37 -0.25 -6.48
CA LEU A 5 2.07 -0.87 -6.70
C LEU A 5 1.56 -1.38 -5.36
N SER A 6 0.34 -1.03 -5.03
CA SER A 6 -0.22 -1.26 -3.70
C SER A 6 -1.74 -1.37 -3.75
N ASP A 7 -2.30 -2.06 -2.77
CA ASP A 7 -3.74 -2.07 -2.47
C ASP A 7 -3.96 -1.68 -1.02
N PHE A 8 -4.98 -0.88 -0.77
CA PHE A 8 -5.38 -0.50 0.59
C PHE A 8 -5.88 -1.68 1.43
N ASN A 9 -6.21 -2.82 0.79
CA ASN A 9 -6.55 -4.08 1.46
C ASN A 9 -5.35 -5.01 1.69
N CYS A 10 -4.14 -4.61 1.30
CA CYS A 10 -2.94 -5.39 1.49
C CYS A 10 -2.16 -4.94 2.74
N ILE A 11 -2.19 -5.75 3.81
CA ILE A 11 -1.45 -5.47 5.05
C ILE A 11 0.06 -5.31 4.81
N TYR A 12 0.62 -6.12 3.90
CA TYR A 12 2.04 -6.07 3.55
C TYR A 12 2.41 -4.81 2.77
N SER A 13 1.46 -4.25 2.00
CA SER A 13 1.64 -2.96 1.37
C SER A 13 1.78 -1.85 2.41
N TYR A 14 0.97 -1.86 3.47
CA TYR A 14 1.07 -0.88 4.55
C TYR A 14 2.39 -0.99 5.32
N ILE A 15 2.75 -2.21 5.75
CA ILE A 15 4.02 -2.47 6.47
C ILE A 15 5.22 -2.09 5.59
N GLY A 16 5.24 -2.54 4.33
CA GLY A 16 6.34 -2.27 3.41
C GLY A 16 6.50 -0.78 3.09
N LEU A 17 5.40 -0.06 2.88
CA LEU A 17 5.42 1.37 2.64
C LEU A 17 5.94 2.15 3.87
N ASN A 18 5.53 1.75 5.09
CA ASN A 18 6.04 2.32 6.33
C ASN A 18 7.56 2.10 6.47
N ARG A 19 8.04 0.90 6.20
CA ARG A 19 9.48 0.56 6.21
C ARG A 19 10.25 1.38 5.20
N MET A 20 9.74 1.49 3.98
CA MET A 20 10.38 2.26 2.91
C MET A 20 10.44 3.74 3.25
N LYS A 21 9.34 4.35 3.71
CA LYS A 21 9.30 5.74 4.15
C LYS A 21 10.32 6.02 5.27
N ASN A 22 10.38 5.13 6.27
CA ASN A 22 11.33 5.26 7.37
C ASN A 22 12.78 5.12 6.88
N THR A 23 13.05 4.25 5.91
CA THR A 23 14.38 4.09 5.31
C THR A 23 14.81 5.35 4.55
N VAL A 24 13.94 5.89 3.69
CA VAL A 24 14.18 7.12 2.94
C VAL A 24 14.49 8.28 3.90
N SER A 25 13.66 8.44 4.94
CA SER A 25 13.87 9.47 5.97
C SER A 25 15.19 9.28 6.74
N LYS A 26 15.49 8.05 7.17
CA LYS A 26 16.73 7.72 7.89
C LYS A 26 17.99 8.01 7.09
N LEU A 27 17.93 7.78 5.77
CA LEU A 27 19.03 8.04 4.86
C LEU A 27 19.12 9.52 4.42
N GLY A 28 18.20 10.38 4.87
CA GLY A 28 18.13 11.78 4.50
C GLY A 28 17.89 12.01 3.02
N LEU A 29 17.17 11.10 2.37
CA LEU A 29 16.87 11.18 0.95
C LEU A 29 15.59 11.98 0.73
N ASP A 30 15.60 12.81 -0.32
CA ASP A 30 14.41 13.43 -0.87
C ASP A 30 13.89 12.58 -2.02
N ALA A 31 12.61 12.21 -1.99
CA ALA A 31 12.02 11.30 -2.96
C ALA A 31 10.62 11.76 -3.37
N GLU A 32 10.38 11.73 -4.67
CA GLU A 32 9.03 11.80 -5.22
C GLU A 32 8.38 10.42 -5.13
N TRP A 33 7.09 10.39 -4.78
CA TRP A 33 6.36 9.14 -4.54
C TRP A 33 5.15 9.05 -5.46
N GLU A 34 5.00 7.91 -6.11
CA GLU A 34 3.84 7.61 -6.93
C GLU A 34 3.26 6.25 -6.56
N MET A 35 2.01 6.21 -6.10
CA MET A 35 1.26 4.99 -5.92
C MET A 35 0.58 4.61 -7.23
N LYS A 36 0.81 3.39 -7.68
CA LYS A 36 0.04 2.72 -8.72
C LYS A 36 -0.99 1.81 -8.08
N SER A 37 -2.20 1.87 -8.59
CA SER A 37 -3.32 1.10 -8.06
C SER A 37 -3.20 -0.38 -8.41
N PHE A 38 -3.55 -1.24 -7.45
CA PHE A 38 -3.74 -2.66 -7.65
C PHE A 38 -4.87 -3.12 -6.73
N GLU A 39 -5.82 -3.90 -7.24
CA GLU A 39 -6.90 -4.45 -6.43
C GLU A 39 -6.72 -5.95 -6.24
N LEU A 40 -6.46 -6.39 -5.00
CA LEU A 40 -6.37 -7.82 -4.65
C LEU A 40 -7.74 -8.50 -4.72
N LEU A 41 -8.78 -7.75 -4.36
CA LEU A 41 -10.15 -8.24 -4.24
C LEU A 41 -11.12 -7.26 -4.89
N PRO A 42 -11.15 -7.18 -6.24
CA PRO A 42 -12.09 -6.30 -6.93
C PRO A 42 -13.54 -6.61 -6.53
N GLY A 43 -14.28 -5.56 -6.15
CA GLY A 43 -15.68 -5.70 -5.76
C GLY A 43 -15.89 -6.38 -4.39
N ALA A 44 -14.86 -6.48 -3.53
CA ALA A 44 -15.01 -7.01 -2.18
C ALA A 44 -16.14 -6.31 -1.41
N ASN A 45 -16.93 -7.09 -0.69
CA ASN A 45 -18.03 -6.57 0.09
C ASN A 45 -18.22 -7.43 1.36
N ASN A 46 -17.96 -6.85 2.51
CA ASN A 46 -18.17 -7.45 3.82
C ASN A 46 -17.47 -8.82 4.00
N ILE A 47 -16.20 -8.92 3.63
CA ILE A 47 -15.40 -10.15 3.74
C ILE A 47 -14.58 -10.09 5.03
N SER A 48 -14.69 -11.13 5.89
CA SER A 48 -13.80 -11.26 7.04
C SER A 48 -12.34 -11.45 6.61
N ALA A 49 -11.45 -10.56 7.03
CA ALA A 49 -10.02 -10.67 6.73
C ALA A 49 -9.42 -11.95 7.34
N MET A 50 -9.83 -12.32 8.55
CA MET A 50 -9.43 -13.57 9.22
C MET A 50 -9.80 -14.80 8.39
N GLU A 51 -11.07 -14.91 7.96
CA GLU A 51 -11.55 -16.06 7.20
C GLU A 51 -10.87 -16.12 5.83
N ARG A 52 -10.69 -14.96 5.20
CA ARG A 52 -9.97 -14.84 3.93
C ARG A 52 -8.52 -15.28 4.05
N PHE A 53 -7.81 -14.80 5.08
CA PHE A 53 -6.43 -15.18 5.35
C PHE A 53 -6.29 -16.70 5.58
N ALA A 54 -7.19 -17.28 6.38
CA ALA A 54 -7.22 -18.72 6.61
C ALA A 54 -7.40 -19.50 5.30
N SER A 55 -8.35 -19.08 4.48
CA SER A 55 -8.64 -19.73 3.19
C SER A 55 -7.47 -19.64 2.21
N ASP A 56 -6.90 -18.46 2.04
CA ASP A 56 -5.81 -18.23 1.08
C ASP A 56 -4.54 -19.02 1.44
N ASN A 57 -4.27 -19.16 2.74
CA ASN A 57 -3.11 -19.88 3.25
C ASN A 57 -3.38 -21.36 3.59
N LYS A 58 -4.61 -21.85 3.36
CA LYS A 58 -5.04 -23.23 3.68
C LYS A 58 -4.84 -23.60 5.15
N LEU A 59 -5.13 -22.65 6.03
CA LEU A 59 -5.00 -22.77 7.48
C LEU A 59 -6.38 -22.97 8.12
N SER A 60 -6.39 -23.58 9.30
CA SER A 60 -7.52 -23.47 10.23
C SER A 60 -7.63 -22.04 10.77
N ILE A 61 -8.79 -21.67 11.29
CA ILE A 61 -8.99 -20.33 11.91
C ILE A 61 -8.02 -20.11 13.08
N ASP A 62 -7.75 -21.12 13.89
CA ASP A 62 -6.83 -21.01 15.01
C ASP A 62 -5.37 -20.81 14.57
N GLU A 63 -4.95 -21.45 13.47
CA GLU A 63 -3.64 -21.24 12.88
C GLU A 63 -3.53 -19.84 12.27
N ALA A 64 -4.54 -19.44 11.47
CA ALA A 64 -4.60 -18.12 10.88
C ALA A 64 -4.55 -17.01 11.94
N LYS A 65 -5.26 -17.20 13.06
CA LYS A 65 -5.23 -16.26 14.18
C LYS A 65 -3.82 -16.07 14.74
N LYS A 66 -3.07 -17.15 14.92
CA LYS A 66 -1.69 -17.08 15.43
C LYS A 66 -0.77 -16.34 14.45
N GLU A 67 -0.86 -16.67 13.17
CA GLU A 67 -0.02 -15.99 12.16
C GLU A 67 -0.38 -14.49 12.05
N ILE A 68 -1.66 -14.15 12.12
CA ILE A 68 -2.10 -12.75 12.13
C ILE A 68 -1.57 -12.03 13.39
N GLU A 69 -1.65 -12.64 14.57
CA GLU A 69 -1.10 -12.05 15.80
C GLU A 69 0.42 -11.83 15.70
N GLU A 70 1.16 -12.71 15.03
CA GLU A 70 2.60 -12.50 14.76
C GLU A 70 2.84 -11.31 13.80
N ILE A 71 2.06 -11.19 12.73
CA ILE A 71 2.13 -10.06 11.79
C ILE A 71 1.79 -8.75 12.51
N GLU A 72 0.73 -8.72 13.32
CA GLU A 72 0.33 -7.56 14.12
C GLU A 72 1.43 -7.16 15.11
N ALA A 73 2.08 -8.13 15.77
CA ALA A 73 3.19 -7.88 16.67
C ALA A 73 4.42 -7.30 15.96
N ILE A 74 4.76 -7.79 14.78
CA ILE A 74 5.84 -7.24 13.93
C ILE A 74 5.50 -5.79 13.55
N ALA A 75 4.27 -5.53 13.12
CA ALA A 75 3.82 -4.20 12.75
C ALA A 75 3.84 -3.23 13.94
N ALA A 76 3.40 -3.68 15.13
CA ALA A 76 3.42 -2.89 16.36
C ALA A 76 4.82 -2.45 16.76
N ASN A 77 5.84 -3.32 16.60
CA ASN A 77 7.24 -2.99 16.83
C ASN A 77 7.77 -1.91 15.85
N GLU A 78 7.02 -1.66 14.79
CA GLU A 78 7.31 -0.64 13.78
C GLU A 78 6.42 0.62 13.89
N GLY A 79 5.62 0.67 14.97
CA GLY A 79 4.72 1.79 15.25
C GLY A 79 3.35 1.68 14.58
N LEU A 80 3.01 0.53 13.99
CA LEU A 80 1.73 0.29 13.35
C LEU A 80 0.86 -0.64 14.22
N ASN A 81 -0.09 -0.07 14.94
CA ASN A 81 -1.02 -0.83 15.80
C ASN A 81 -2.18 -1.40 14.97
N ILE A 82 -1.86 -2.32 14.08
CA ILE A 82 -2.81 -2.94 13.16
C ILE A 82 -3.78 -3.85 13.92
N ASN A 83 -5.05 -3.85 13.51
CA ASN A 83 -6.09 -4.75 13.99
C ASN A 83 -6.66 -5.54 12.79
N TYR A 84 -5.87 -6.44 12.23
CA TYR A 84 -6.24 -7.20 11.04
C TYR A 84 -7.26 -8.31 11.32
N LYS A 85 -7.21 -8.89 12.52
CA LYS A 85 -8.11 -9.99 12.92
C LYS A 85 -9.58 -9.61 12.89
N ASP A 86 -9.89 -8.33 13.18
CA ASP A 86 -11.28 -7.82 13.23
C ASP A 86 -11.65 -7.04 11.97
N LEU A 87 -10.75 -6.96 10.99
CA LEU A 87 -10.97 -6.22 9.77
C LEU A 87 -12.04 -6.87 8.91
N ILE A 88 -12.97 -6.06 8.41
CA ILE A 88 -13.93 -6.41 7.37
C ILE A 88 -13.50 -5.74 6.06
N ILE A 89 -13.08 -6.56 5.11
CA ILE A 89 -12.61 -6.11 3.80
C ILE A 89 -13.81 -5.69 2.94
N ASN A 90 -13.73 -4.48 2.40
CA ASN A 90 -14.62 -3.94 1.41
C ASN A 90 -13.82 -3.47 0.20
N SER A 91 -14.49 -3.06 -0.89
CA SER A 91 -13.81 -2.58 -2.09
C SER A 91 -12.86 -1.42 -1.79
N SER A 92 -11.64 -1.49 -2.31
CA SER A 92 -10.65 -0.41 -2.25
C SER A 92 -10.72 0.54 -3.46
N LYS A 93 -11.62 0.30 -4.42
CA LYS A 93 -11.70 1.05 -5.67
C LYS A 93 -11.80 2.56 -5.47
N ASP A 94 -12.74 3.00 -4.62
CA ASP A 94 -12.95 4.44 -4.39
C ASP A 94 -11.81 5.08 -3.60
N ALA A 95 -11.15 4.33 -2.72
CA ALA A 95 -9.93 4.76 -2.06
C ALA A 95 -8.78 4.96 -3.08
N HIS A 96 -8.64 4.07 -4.06
CA HIS A 96 -7.68 4.22 -5.17
C HIS A 96 -8.00 5.43 -6.05
N ARG A 97 -9.27 5.64 -6.40
CA ARG A 97 -9.71 6.84 -7.15
C ARG A 97 -9.39 8.13 -6.39
N LEU A 98 -9.62 8.14 -5.09
CA LEU A 98 -9.26 9.27 -4.23
C LEU A 98 -7.74 9.49 -4.19
N ALA A 99 -6.93 8.44 -4.04
CA ALA A 99 -5.48 8.54 -4.07
C ALA A 99 -4.98 9.12 -5.41
N LYS A 100 -5.52 8.65 -6.55
CA LYS A 100 -5.21 9.20 -7.88
C LYS A 100 -5.59 10.67 -8.00
N TYR A 101 -6.79 11.04 -7.53
CA TYR A 101 -7.21 12.44 -7.53
C TYR A 101 -6.22 13.33 -6.79
N VAL A 102 -5.81 12.90 -5.60
CA VAL A 102 -4.90 13.69 -4.76
C VAL A 102 -3.49 13.72 -5.34
N GLN A 103 -2.97 12.61 -5.87
CA GLN A 103 -1.68 12.61 -6.57
C GLN A 103 -1.66 13.58 -7.76
N ASN A 104 -2.75 13.65 -8.53
CA ASN A 104 -2.84 14.51 -9.71
C ASN A 104 -3.06 15.99 -9.39
N ARG A 105 -3.70 16.32 -8.27
CA ARG A 105 -4.16 17.68 -7.97
C ARG A 105 -3.46 18.31 -6.75
N HIS A 106 -2.97 17.50 -5.84
CA HIS A 106 -2.41 17.87 -4.54
C HIS A 106 -1.24 16.94 -4.17
N PRO A 107 -0.20 16.83 -5.03
CA PRO A 107 0.87 15.85 -4.87
C PRO A 107 1.59 15.95 -3.52
N GLU A 108 1.68 17.16 -2.96
CA GLU A 108 2.27 17.43 -1.65
C GLU A 108 1.50 16.77 -0.48
N THR A 109 0.21 16.49 -0.68
CA THR A 109 -0.68 15.88 0.33
C THR A 109 -0.87 14.39 0.12
N ALA A 110 -0.49 13.87 -1.06
CA ALA A 110 -0.81 12.52 -1.50
C ALA A 110 -0.31 11.43 -0.54
N GLN A 111 0.95 11.52 -0.09
CA GLN A 111 1.51 10.53 0.82
C GLN A 111 0.79 10.53 2.19
N GLU A 112 0.47 11.69 2.72
CA GLU A 112 -0.29 11.80 3.97
C GLU A 112 -1.66 11.14 3.83
N LEU A 113 -2.38 11.44 2.75
CA LEU A 113 -3.69 10.83 2.47
C LEU A 113 -3.59 9.30 2.39
N ILE A 114 -2.65 8.77 1.62
CA ILE A 114 -2.47 7.33 1.43
C ILE A 114 -2.22 6.64 2.78
N PHE A 115 -1.35 7.20 3.63
CA PHE A 115 -1.11 6.65 4.97
C PHE A 115 -2.36 6.69 5.85
N LYS A 116 -3.16 7.77 5.80
CA LYS A 116 -4.41 7.88 6.56
C LYS A 116 -5.49 6.91 6.08
N VAL A 117 -5.53 6.59 4.78
CA VAL A 117 -6.42 5.54 4.26
C VAL A 117 -6.02 4.18 4.80
N PHE A 118 -4.73 3.84 4.79
CA PHE A 118 -4.25 2.61 5.41
C PHE A 118 -4.53 2.55 6.92
N GLU A 119 -4.31 3.65 7.64
CA GLU A 119 -4.61 3.77 9.07
C GLU A 119 -6.11 3.55 9.35
N SER A 120 -6.97 4.18 8.55
CA SER A 120 -8.42 4.02 8.64
C SER A 120 -8.84 2.56 8.46
N ASN A 121 -8.31 1.89 7.45
CA ASN A 121 -8.62 0.49 7.16
C ASN A 121 -8.05 -0.47 8.21
N PHE A 122 -6.73 -0.42 8.49
CA PHE A 122 -6.05 -1.44 9.27
C PHE A 122 -5.98 -1.18 10.78
N ILE A 123 -6.09 0.06 11.22
CA ILE A 123 -6.00 0.42 12.64
C ILE A 123 -7.38 0.71 13.23
N LYS A 124 -8.20 1.50 12.49
CA LYS A 124 -9.53 1.90 12.96
C LYS A 124 -10.64 0.96 12.51
N ASN A 125 -10.35 0.06 11.54
CA ASN A 125 -11.31 -0.85 10.91
C ASN A 125 -12.53 -0.11 10.34
N GLU A 126 -12.31 1.10 9.80
CA GLU A 126 -13.34 1.87 9.11
C GLU A 126 -13.51 1.35 7.68
N ASN A 127 -14.74 1.39 7.18
CA ASN A 127 -15.04 0.94 5.82
C ASN A 127 -14.54 1.94 4.77
N ILE A 128 -13.42 1.65 4.11
CA ILE A 128 -12.84 2.51 3.06
C ILE A 128 -13.61 2.50 1.72
N ALA A 129 -14.69 1.73 1.60
CA ALA A 129 -15.64 1.86 0.50
C ALA A 129 -16.74 2.90 0.80
N ASP A 130 -16.83 3.37 2.05
CA ASP A 130 -17.78 4.39 2.44
C ASP A 130 -17.25 5.79 2.07
N HIS A 131 -17.99 6.50 1.23
CA HIS A 131 -17.61 7.84 0.79
C HIS A 131 -17.49 8.84 1.95
N ASP A 132 -18.34 8.73 2.99
CA ASP A 132 -18.25 9.61 4.15
C ASP A 132 -16.94 9.42 4.93
N VAL A 133 -16.42 8.18 5.00
CA VAL A 133 -15.12 7.85 5.57
C VAL A 133 -14.01 8.49 4.74
N LEU A 134 -14.03 8.30 3.42
CA LEU A 134 -13.02 8.87 2.51
C LEU A 134 -13.01 10.41 2.51
N ILE A 135 -14.19 11.04 2.56
CA ILE A 135 -14.32 12.50 2.65
C ILE A 135 -13.69 13.02 3.95
N LYS A 136 -13.96 12.37 5.09
CA LYS A 136 -13.37 12.74 6.38
C LYS A 136 -11.86 12.59 6.40
N ILE A 137 -11.33 11.52 5.79
CA ILE A 137 -9.89 11.33 5.63
C ILE A 137 -9.29 12.48 4.83
N ALA A 138 -9.86 12.79 3.68
CA ALA A 138 -9.41 13.87 2.81
C ALA A 138 -9.47 15.25 3.51
N ALA A 139 -10.56 15.53 4.24
CA ALA A 139 -10.71 16.74 5.04
C ALA A 139 -9.63 16.87 6.12
N SER A 140 -9.26 15.75 6.76
CA SER A 140 -8.18 15.72 7.76
C SER A 140 -6.79 16.02 7.17
N CYS A 141 -6.64 15.92 5.84
CA CYS A 141 -5.47 16.34 5.07
C CYS A 141 -5.58 17.76 4.51
N GLY A 142 -6.61 18.52 4.90
CA GLY A 142 -6.83 19.90 4.44
C GLY A 142 -7.49 20.01 3.07
N LEU A 143 -8.01 18.94 2.50
CA LEU A 143 -8.68 18.94 1.20
C LEU A 143 -10.15 19.38 1.34
N ASN A 144 -10.70 19.96 0.27
CA ASN A 144 -12.08 20.45 0.26
C ASN A 144 -13.09 19.30 0.17
N GLU A 145 -13.90 19.12 1.22
CA GLU A 145 -14.90 18.07 1.34
C GLU A 145 -15.88 18.02 0.16
N SER A 146 -16.38 19.18 -0.27
CA SER A 146 -17.36 19.24 -1.37
C SER A 146 -16.73 18.80 -2.70
N ALA A 147 -15.47 19.15 -2.96
CA ALA A 147 -14.75 18.73 -4.16
C ALA A 147 -14.51 17.21 -4.18
N ILE A 148 -14.16 16.65 -3.03
CA ILE A 148 -13.96 15.19 -2.86
C ILE A 148 -15.30 14.46 -3.03
N ALA A 149 -16.37 14.94 -2.38
CA ALA A 149 -17.71 14.36 -2.53
C ALA A 149 -18.19 14.36 -3.97
N GLU A 150 -17.96 15.44 -4.72
CA GLU A 150 -18.28 15.54 -6.15
C GLU A 150 -17.43 14.58 -7.01
N MET A 151 -16.16 14.39 -6.69
CA MET A 151 -15.30 13.44 -7.36
C MET A 151 -15.77 12.00 -7.14
N LEU A 152 -16.09 11.63 -5.90
CA LEU A 152 -16.51 10.28 -5.53
C LEU A 152 -17.89 9.91 -6.12
N LYS A 153 -18.80 10.88 -6.30
CA LYS A 153 -20.11 10.65 -6.94
C LYS A 153 -20.04 10.36 -8.43
N LYS A 154 -18.93 10.70 -9.09
CA LYS A 154 -18.70 10.49 -10.53
C LYS A 154 -17.76 9.32 -10.72
N ASP A 155 -17.79 8.69 -11.87
CA ASP A 155 -16.82 7.63 -12.25
C ASP A 155 -15.45 8.21 -12.64
N SER A 156 -15.11 9.38 -12.05
CA SER A 156 -13.84 10.05 -12.31
C SER A 156 -12.68 9.17 -11.84
N LEU A 157 -11.60 9.12 -12.64
CA LEU A 157 -10.36 8.39 -12.35
C LEU A 157 -10.51 6.85 -12.27
N GLU A 158 -11.66 6.30 -12.63
CA GLU A 158 -11.83 4.84 -12.75
C GLU A 158 -10.90 4.25 -13.81
N ILE A 159 -10.83 4.91 -14.96
CA ILE A 159 -9.96 4.50 -16.07
C ILE A 159 -8.48 4.55 -15.65
N GLU A 160 -8.06 5.54 -14.90
CA GLU A 160 -6.67 5.65 -14.43
C GLU A 160 -6.31 4.54 -13.44
N VAL A 161 -7.25 4.12 -12.59
CA VAL A 161 -7.09 2.95 -11.71
C VAL A 161 -6.98 1.67 -12.53
N GLU A 162 -7.85 1.49 -13.53
CA GLU A 162 -7.83 0.33 -14.41
C GLU A 162 -6.54 0.26 -15.23
N LEU A 163 -6.07 1.38 -15.77
CA LEU A 163 -4.81 1.46 -16.52
C LEU A 163 -3.60 1.08 -15.67
N ASP A 164 -3.54 1.46 -14.39
CA ASP A 164 -2.46 1.01 -13.51
C ASP A 164 -2.46 -0.51 -13.34
N ILE A 165 -3.66 -1.12 -13.17
CA ILE A 165 -3.81 -2.57 -13.01
C ILE A 165 -3.43 -3.29 -14.31
N GLU A 166 -3.89 -2.80 -15.46
CA GLU A 166 -3.54 -3.35 -16.77
C GLU A 166 -2.03 -3.25 -17.04
N GLU A 167 -1.41 -2.12 -16.70
CA GLU A 167 0.03 -1.93 -16.81
C GLU A 167 0.78 -2.95 -15.95
N ALA A 168 0.39 -3.13 -14.69
CA ALA A 168 0.98 -4.12 -13.79
C ALA A 168 0.90 -5.54 -14.38
N VAL A 169 -0.27 -5.93 -14.86
CA VAL A 169 -0.49 -7.24 -15.49
C VAL A 169 0.37 -7.40 -16.75
N SER A 170 0.49 -6.35 -17.57
CA SER A 170 1.30 -6.38 -18.80
C SER A 170 2.78 -6.62 -18.52
N TYR A 171 3.28 -6.15 -17.38
CA TYR A 171 4.64 -6.42 -16.89
C TYR A 171 4.79 -7.75 -16.12
N GLY A 172 3.72 -8.53 -16.03
CA GLY A 172 3.71 -9.80 -15.28
C GLY A 172 3.76 -9.62 -13.76
N ILE A 173 3.41 -8.43 -13.25
CA ILE A 173 3.33 -8.17 -11.82
C ILE A 173 1.98 -8.70 -11.32
N THR A 174 2.04 -9.78 -10.56
CA THR A 174 0.85 -10.47 -10.01
C THR A 174 0.78 -10.42 -8.49
N ARG A 175 1.77 -9.79 -7.86
CA ARG A 175 1.88 -9.70 -6.38
C ARG A 175 2.31 -8.32 -5.96
N ILE A 176 1.75 -7.87 -4.86
CA ILE A 176 2.04 -6.58 -4.23
C ILE A 176 2.43 -6.78 -2.75
N PRO A 177 3.15 -5.82 -2.10
CA PRO A 177 3.66 -4.59 -2.72
C PRO A 177 4.75 -4.86 -3.76
N TYR A 178 4.88 -3.97 -4.73
CA TYR A 178 5.95 -4.01 -5.71
C TYR A 178 6.51 -2.60 -5.88
N TYR A 179 7.82 -2.44 -5.79
CA TYR A 179 8.46 -1.13 -5.82
C TYR A 179 9.39 -1.00 -7.01
N VAL A 180 9.39 0.17 -7.63
CA VAL A 180 10.34 0.60 -8.64
C VAL A 180 11.00 1.88 -8.14
N ILE A 181 12.29 1.84 -7.92
CA ILE A 181 13.07 2.96 -7.40
C ILE A 181 14.03 3.44 -8.49
N GLU A 182 13.96 4.70 -8.84
CA GLU A 182 14.78 5.32 -9.87
C GLU A 182 15.70 6.38 -9.26
N TYR A 183 17.00 6.26 -9.50
CA TYR A 183 17.99 7.18 -9.00
C TYR A 183 19.13 7.35 -10.03
N LYS A 184 19.34 8.58 -10.53
CA LYS A 184 20.40 8.93 -11.48
C LYS A 184 20.52 8.01 -12.70
N GLY A 185 19.39 7.55 -13.23
CA GLY A 185 19.32 6.66 -14.40
C GLY A 185 19.43 5.16 -14.07
N GLU A 186 19.73 4.82 -12.84
CA GLU A 186 19.67 3.43 -12.35
C GLU A 186 18.25 3.11 -11.87
N ARG A 187 17.85 1.86 -12.05
CA ARG A 187 16.54 1.36 -11.65
C ARG A 187 16.69 0.11 -10.77
N LEU A 188 16.04 0.13 -9.62
CA LEU A 188 15.93 -1.01 -8.71
C LEU A 188 14.48 -1.43 -8.59
N THR A 189 14.21 -2.72 -8.73
CA THR A 189 12.87 -3.29 -8.49
C THR A 189 12.90 -4.19 -7.26
N ILE A 190 11.89 -4.05 -6.40
CA ILE A 190 11.75 -4.84 -5.17
C ILE A 190 10.35 -5.47 -5.18
N PRO A 191 10.24 -6.78 -5.51
CA PRO A 191 8.98 -7.51 -5.39
C PRO A 191 8.77 -7.93 -3.92
N GLY A 192 7.61 -7.59 -3.35
CA GLY A 192 7.26 -7.95 -1.99
C GLY A 192 7.75 -6.98 -0.92
N VAL A 193 7.68 -7.38 0.33
CA VAL A 193 8.08 -6.59 1.49
C VAL A 193 9.49 -6.96 1.96
N PHE A 194 10.35 -5.96 2.09
CA PHE A 194 11.70 -6.12 2.64
C PHE A 194 11.70 -5.85 4.15
N GLU A 195 12.66 -6.48 4.86
CA GLU A 195 13.03 -6.04 6.19
C GLU A 195 13.71 -4.66 6.13
N LYS A 196 13.62 -3.89 7.22
CA LYS A 196 14.22 -2.53 7.28
C LYS A 196 15.68 -2.48 6.83
N LYS A 197 16.50 -3.45 7.31
CA LYS A 197 17.92 -3.54 6.96
C LYS A 197 18.14 -3.84 5.47
N ASP A 198 17.24 -4.59 4.85
CA ASP A 198 17.35 -4.98 3.46
C ASP A 198 16.96 -3.80 2.55
N PHE A 199 15.93 -3.02 2.93
CA PHE A 199 15.67 -1.72 2.29
C PHE A 199 16.86 -0.78 2.39
N GLU A 200 17.46 -0.62 3.59
CA GLU A 200 18.64 0.25 3.78
C GLU A 200 19.82 -0.20 2.90
N THR A 201 20.07 -1.50 2.80
CA THR A 201 21.13 -2.05 1.96
C THR A 201 20.84 -1.79 0.48
N ALA A 202 19.63 -2.09 0.02
CA ALA A 202 19.22 -1.88 -1.36
C ALA A 202 19.33 -0.40 -1.79
N PHE A 203 18.92 0.55 -0.94
CA PHE A 203 19.08 1.98 -1.21
C PHE A 203 20.56 2.42 -1.22
N LYS A 204 21.39 1.93 -0.31
CA LYS A 204 22.82 2.23 -0.30
C LYS A 204 23.51 1.72 -1.55
N ASP A 205 23.20 0.49 -1.97
CA ASP A 205 23.75 -0.09 -3.19
C ASP A 205 23.29 0.65 -4.46
N LEU A 206 22.02 1.11 -4.48
CA LEU A 206 21.51 1.97 -5.55
C LEU A 206 22.25 3.30 -5.64
N ILE A 207 22.48 3.96 -4.49
CA ILE A 207 23.15 5.26 -4.42
C ILE A 207 24.63 5.14 -4.78
N SER A 208 25.31 4.05 -4.38
CA SER A 208 26.71 3.80 -4.70
C SER A 208 26.95 3.25 -6.12
N GLY A 209 25.88 2.85 -6.84
CA GLY A 209 25.98 2.22 -8.15
C GLY A 209 26.38 0.74 -8.11
N GLU A 210 26.28 0.09 -6.96
CA GLU A 210 26.64 -1.32 -6.77
C GLU A 210 25.53 -2.31 -7.10
N ILE A 211 24.35 -1.83 -7.52
CA ILE A 211 23.17 -2.68 -7.80
C ILE A 211 23.34 -3.64 -8.96
N GLN A 212 24.20 -3.31 -9.93
CA GLN A 212 24.36 -4.09 -11.17
C GLN A 212 24.82 -5.54 -10.95
N ASN A 213 25.31 -5.87 -9.77
CA ASN A 213 25.83 -7.19 -9.43
C ASN A 213 25.01 -7.92 -8.36
N LYS A 214 23.87 -7.37 -7.95
CA LYS A 214 23.06 -7.92 -6.84
C LYS A 214 21.62 -8.18 -7.28
N SER A 215 21.10 -9.31 -6.85
CA SER A 215 19.67 -9.62 -6.97
C SER A 215 18.97 -9.32 -5.66
N TYR A 216 17.96 -8.46 -5.70
CA TYR A 216 17.12 -8.14 -4.56
C TYR A 216 15.80 -8.90 -4.70
N ILE A 217 15.62 -9.90 -3.86
CA ILE A 217 14.37 -10.64 -3.76
C ILE A 217 13.82 -10.35 -2.37
N GLY A 218 12.70 -9.65 -2.31
CA GLY A 218 11.94 -9.49 -1.07
C GLY A 218 11.52 -10.86 -0.56
N ARG A 219 11.47 -11.04 0.76
CA ARG A 219 10.83 -12.24 1.29
C ARG A 219 9.38 -12.24 0.85
N ILE A 220 9.10 -13.09 -0.14
CA ILE A 220 7.74 -13.48 -0.53
C ILE A 220 7.45 -14.78 0.24
N ASP A 221 7.75 -14.82 1.52
CA ASP A 221 7.42 -15.96 2.37
C ASP A 221 6.00 -15.80 2.93
N PHE A 222 5.07 -15.69 1.98
CA PHE A 222 3.66 -15.93 2.27
C PHE A 222 3.12 -16.78 1.13
N ASN A 223 3.26 -18.10 1.34
CA ASN A 223 2.63 -19.09 0.48
C ASN A 223 1.12 -18.94 0.46
#